data_9c3cf563271cf84ec9a81c2fd7366116
#
_entry.id   9c3cf563271cf84ec9a81c2fd7366116
#
_cell.length_a   1.000
_cell.length_b   1.000
_cell.length_c   1.000
_cell.angle_alpha   90.00
_cell.angle_beta   90.00
_cell.angle_gamma   90.00
#
_symmetry.space_group_name_H-M   'P 1'
#
loop_
_entity.id
_entity.type
_entity.pdbx_description
1 polymer ?
#
loop_
_entity_poly.entity_id
_entity_poly.type
_entity_poly.pdbx_seq_one_letter_code
_entity_poly.pdbx_strand_id
1 'polypeptide(L)'
;MKLGWLALAAMLAWAPVEANAATGSIRITITRAQFVVGGGSGTLRLLGERYPLRVGGVSAGPFGAARADLVGRAYNMRTAANIHGIYSAIAEPGRPGTFRLRNWQGVVLELRGRQGVKPSVDLNGLQISLR
;
A
#
# COMPACT_ATOMS: atom_id res chain seq x y z
N MET A 1 43.55 -6.28 17.27
CA MET A 1 42.38 -7.11 17.54
C MET A 1 41.13 -6.32 17.78
N LYS A 2 41.14 -5.35 18.67
CA LYS A 2 39.95 -4.53 18.94
C LYS A 2 39.49 -3.75 17.74
N LEU A 3 40.40 -3.31 16.87
CA LEU A 3 40.07 -2.61 15.66
C LEU A 3 39.30 -3.48 14.67
N GLY A 4 39.61 -4.75 14.60
CA GLY A 4 38.86 -5.66 13.74
C GLY A 4 37.43 -5.85 14.18
N TRP A 5 37.17 -5.81 15.45
CA TRP A 5 35.83 -5.88 15.99
C TRP A 5 35.00 -4.65 15.62
N LEU A 6 35.60 -3.49 15.71
CA LEU A 6 34.94 -2.25 15.35
C LEU A 6 34.60 -2.23 13.87
N ALA A 7 35.47 -2.72 13.01
CA ALA A 7 35.22 -2.83 11.59
C ALA A 7 34.02 -3.75 11.29
N LEU A 8 33.96 -4.88 11.97
CA LEU A 8 32.82 -5.79 11.83
C LEU A 8 31.52 -5.16 12.28
N ALA A 9 31.51 -4.43 13.37
CA ALA A 9 30.34 -3.76 13.84
C ALA A 9 29.86 -2.73 12.82
N ALA A 10 30.78 -2.01 12.18
CA ALA A 10 30.42 -1.05 11.13
C ALA A 10 29.79 -1.74 9.93
N MET A 11 30.31 -2.88 9.50
CA MET A 11 29.72 -3.64 8.40
C MET A 11 28.33 -4.15 8.74
N LEU A 12 28.11 -4.61 9.95
CA LEU A 12 26.81 -5.04 10.40
C LEU A 12 25.79 -3.90 10.44
N ALA A 13 26.25 -2.69 10.71
CA ALA A 13 25.39 -1.51 10.68
C ALA A 13 24.86 -1.19 9.28
N TRP A 14 25.55 -1.59 8.24
CA TRP A 14 25.09 -1.39 6.86
C TRP A 14 24.00 -2.37 6.46
N ALA A 15 24.06 -3.61 6.90
CA ALA A 15 23.05 -4.61 6.57
C ALA A 15 21.63 -4.21 6.96
N PRO A 16 21.38 -3.59 8.13
CA PRO A 16 20.03 -3.18 8.51
C PRO A 16 19.37 -2.15 7.60
N VAL A 17 20.14 -1.40 6.81
CA VAL A 17 19.57 -0.40 5.91
C VAL A 17 18.65 -1.05 4.87
N GLU A 18 19.08 -2.16 4.27
CA GLU A 18 18.26 -2.91 3.35
C GLU A 18 17.16 -3.67 4.08
N ALA A 19 17.47 -4.22 5.24
CA ALA A 19 16.50 -4.94 6.05
C ALA A 19 15.40 -4.03 6.62
N ASN A 20 15.59 -2.71 6.60
CA ASN A 20 14.57 -1.77 7.06
C ASN A 20 13.39 -1.66 6.10
N ALA A 21 13.54 -2.09 4.86
CA ALA A 21 12.41 -2.18 3.95
C ALA A 21 11.51 -3.33 4.39
N ALA A 22 10.31 -3.00 4.78
CA ALA A 22 9.36 -3.95 5.32
C ALA A 22 8.13 -4.08 4.43
N THR A 23 7.43 -5.18 4.60
CA THR A 23 6.16 -5.43 3.93
C THR A 23 5.05 -5.34 4.96
N GLY A 24 4.11 -4.45 4.73
CA GLY A 24 2.92 -4.32 5.56
C GLY A 24 1.73 -5.03 4.93
N SER A 25 0.73 -5.29 5.75
CA SER A 25 -0.58 -5.76 5.30
C SER A 25 -1.52 -4.57 5.23
N ILE A 26 -2.33 -4.50 4.19
CA ILE A 26 -3.24 -3.39 4.02
C ILE A 26 -4.65 -3.91 3.73
N ARG A 27 -5.63 -3.24 4.32
CA ARG A 27 -7.04 -3.47 4.05
C ARG A 27 -7.68 -2.13 3.78
N ILE A 28 -8.46 -2.06 2.71
CA ILE A 28 -9.13 -0.83 2.31
C ILE A 28 -10.60 -1.14 2.07
N THR A 29 -11.46 -0.32 2.62
CA THR A 29 -12.89 -0.33 2.33
C THR A 29 -13.23 0.97 1.63
N ILE A 30 -13.72 0.87 0.42
CA ILE A 30 -14.13 2.01 -0.40
C ILE A 30 -15.64 2.05 -0.40
N THR A 31 -16.15 3.20 -0.03
CA THR A 31 -17.57 3.50 -0.11
C THR A 31 -17.72 4.78 -0.93
N ARG A 32 -18.69 4.87 -1.78
CA ARG A 32 -18.89 6.09 -2.55
C ARG A 32 -20.36 6.36 -2.79
N ALA A 33 -20.68 7.62 -2.87
CA ALA A 33 -21.94 8.06 -3.40
C ALA A 33 -21.93 7.97 -4.91
N GLN A 34 -23.06 7.72 -5.50
CA GLN A 34 -23.22 7.63 -6.94
C GLN A 34 -22.75 8.94 -7.62
N PHE A 35 -22.00 8.79 -8.70
CA PHE A 35 -21.48 9.91 -9.51
C PHE A 35 -20.43 10.80 -8.83
N VAL A 36 -19.89 10.38 -7.71
CA VAL A 36 -18.85 11.12 -6.99
C VAL A 36 -17.60 10.26 -6.89
N VAL A 37 -16.44 10.92 -6.89
CA VAL A 37 -15.17 10.23 -6.62
C VAL A 37 -15.26 9.60 -5.25
N GLY A 38 -15.01 8.31 -5.19
CA GLY A 38 -15.14 7.55 -3.97
C GLY A 38 -13.99 7.75 -3.02
N GLY A 39 -14.27 7.49 -1.77
CA GLY A 39 -13.29 7.45 -0.71
C GLY A 39 -13.65 6.38 0.29
N GLY A 40 -12.87 6.29 1.33
CA GLY A 40 -13.12 5.30 2.35
C GLY A 40 -12.07 5.32 3.43
N SER A 41 -11.95 4.20 4.07
CA SER A 41 -11.02 4.00 5.17
C SER A 41 -10.23 2.72 4.97
N GLY A 42 -9.18 2.57 5.75
CA GLY A 42 -8.40 1.36 5.70
C GLY A 42 -7.57 1.20 6.95
N THR A 43 -6.81 0.14 6.97
CA THR A 43 -5.88 -0.16 8.04
C THR A 43 -4.60 -0.71 7.43
N LEU A 44 -3.49 -0.14 7.84
CA LEU A 44 -2.16 -0.67 7.55
C LEU A 44 -1.65 -1.37 8.80
N ARG A 45 -1.14 -2.57 8.63
CA ARG A 45 -0.38 -3.26 9.69
C ARG A 45 1.07 -3.34 9.26
N LEU A 46 1.93 -2.75 10.05
CA LEU A 46 3.36 -2.70 9.77
C LEU A 46 4.12 -2.98 11.06
N LEU A 47 4.98 -3.99 11.02
CA LEU A 47 5.81 -4.37 12.16
C LEU A 47 5.01 -4.55 13.45
N GLY A 48 3.85 -5.17 13.34
CA GLY A 48 2.98 -5.48 14.48
C GLY A 48 2.08 -4.37 14.95
N GLU A 49 2.17 -3.19 14.35
CA GLU A 49 1.33 -2.06 14.71
C GLU A 49 0.27 -1.77 13.66
N ARG A 50 -0.83 -1.23 14.10
CA ARG A 50 -1.95 -0.85 13.24
C ARG A 50 -2.00 0.65 13.08
N TYR A 51 -2.22 1.06 11.83
CA TYR A 51 -2.34 2.47 11.49
C TYR A 51 -3.64 2.66 10.71
N PRO A 52 -4.59 3.43 11.24
CA PRO A 52 -5.80 3.72 10.48
C PRO A 52 -5.48 4.65 9.30
N LEU A 53 -6.14 4.39 8.19
CA LEU A 53 -5.91 5.11 6.94
C LEU A 53 -7.17 5.83 6.49
N ARG A 54 -6.96 6.94 5.80
CA ARG A 54 -7.98 7.63 5.04
C ARG A 54 -7.67 7.43 3.56
N VAL A 55 -8.70 7.11 2.79
CA VAL A 55 -8.55 6.78 1.38
C VAL A 55 -9.45 7.72 0.55
N GLY A 56 -8.93 8.16 -0.59
CA GLY A 56 -9.68 8.99 -1.51
C GLY A 56 -9.21 8.78 -2.95
N GLY A 57 -9.74 9.56 -3.87
CA GLY A 57 -9.29 9.56 -5.25
C GLY A 57 -9.71 8.34 -6.07
N VAL A 58 -10.65 7.56 -5.60
CA VAL A 58 -11.06 6.34 -6.28
C VAL A 58 -12.21 6.63 -7.22
N SER A 59 -12.09 6.18 -8.47
CA SER A 59 -13.15 6.27 -9.46
C SER A 59 -13.77 4.91 -9.68
N ALA A 60 -15.07 4.89 -9.93
CA ALA A 60 -15.76 3.66 -10.30
C ALA A 60 -15.86 3.59 -11.81
N GLY A 61 -15.96 2.35 -12.32
CA GLY A 61 -16.30 2.13 -13.70
C GLY A 61 -17.74 2.54 -14.01
N PRO A 62 -18.18 2.37 -15.26
CA PRO A 62 -19.52 2.81 -15.70
C PRO A 62 -20.67 2.25 -14.86
N PHE A 63 -20.49 1.06 -14.33
CA PHE A 63 -21.49 0.41 -13.47
C PHE A 63 -21.09 0.41 -12.01
N GLY A 64 -20.20 1.27 -11.63
CA GLY A 64 -19.48 1.39 -10.38
C GLY A 64 -20.06 0.73 -9.15
N ALA A 65 -19.23 0.03 -8.42
CA ALA A 65 -19.59 -0.54 -7.14
C ALA A 65 -19.84 0.55 -6.11
N ALA A 66 -20.90 0.43 -5.34
CA ALA A 66 -21.13 1.32 -4.22
C ALA A 66 -20.13 1.06 -3.07
N ARG A 67 -19.56 -0.13 -3.05
CA ARG A 67 -18.61 -0.54 -2.02
C ARG A 67 -17.62 -1.53 -2.60
N ALA A 68 -16.38 -1.42 -2.18
CA ALA A 68 -15.34 -2.39 -2.51
C ALA A 68 -14.47 -2.63 -1.28
N ASP A 69 -14.22 -3.89 -0.99
CA ASP A 69 -13.29 -4.30 0.05
C ASP A 69 -12.04 -4.89 -0.60
N LEU A 70 -10.91 -4.30 -0.30
CA LEU A 70 -9.62 -4.68 -0.86
C LEU A 70 -8.68 -5.11 0.24
N VAL A 71 -7.92 -6.14 -0.03
CA VAL A 71 -6.86 -6.60 0.87
C VAL A 71 -5.59 -6.81 0.07
N GLY A 72 -4.47 -6.66 0.72
CA GLY A 72 -3.21 -6.87 0.05
C GLY A 72 -2.01 -6.53 0.89
N ARG A 73 -0.94 -6.17 0.20
CA ARG A 73 0.34 -5.89 0.83
C ARG A 73 0.90 -4.56 0.34
N ALA A 74 1.63 -3.91 1.24
CA ALA A 74 2.38 -2.70 0.94
C ALA A 74 3.87 -3.04 1.04
N TYR A 75 4.57 -2.95 -0.08
CA TYR A 75 5.98 -3.26 -0.17
C TYR A 75 6.84 -2.01 -0.11
N ASN A 76 8.09 -2.18 0.30
CA ASN A 76 9.08 -1.11 0.40
C ASN A 76 8.74 -0.05 1.43
N MET A 77 8.10 -0.48 2.51
CA MET A 77 7.80 0.40 3.64
C MET A 77 9.01 0.50 4.57
N ARG A 78 9.30 1.70 5.03
CA ARG A 78 10.29 1.92 6.09
C ARG A 78 9.61 2.38 7.35
N THR A 79 8.67 3.31 7.19
CA THR A 79 7.82 3.80 8.26
C THR A 79 6.39 3.83 7.77
N ALA A 80 5.45 3.94 8.69
CA ALA A 80 4.04 4.05 8.32
C ALA A 80 3.78 5.29 7.46
N ALA A 81 4.54 6.35 7.63
CA ALA A 81 4.38 7.59 6.87
C ALA A 81 4.65 7.40 5.37
N ASN A 82 5.38 6.37 4.98
CA ASN A 82 5.64 6.10 3.57
C ASN A 82 4.37 5.76 2.79
N ILE A 83 3.30 5.37 3.49
CA ILE A 83 2.03 5.04 2.84
C ILE A 83 1.34 6.26 2.23
N HIS A 84 1.68 7.47 2.69
CA HIS A 84 1.08 8.69 2.18
C HIS A 84 1.36 8.92 0.71
N GLY A 85 0.40 9.41 0.01
CA GLY A 85 0.59 9.93 -1.33
C GLY A 85 -0.48 9.48 -2.30
N ILE A 86 -0.26 9.86 -3.55
CA ILE A 86 -1.09 9.49 -4.67
C ILE A 86 -0.44 8.29 -5.36
N TYR A 87 -1.22 7.29 -5.62
CA TYR A 87 -0.75 6.06 -6.24
C TYR A 87 -1.16 5.99 -7.70
N SER A 88 -0.24 5.53 -8.52
CA SER A 88 -0.46 5.31 -9.95
C SER A 88 -0.41 3.83 -10.27
N ALA A 89 -1.25 3.40 -11.18
CA ALA A 89 -1.25 2.01 -11.61
C ALA A 89 0.06 1.65 -12.32
N ILE A 90 0.58 0.48 -11.99
CA ILE A 90 1.79 -0.06 -12.61
C ILE A 90 1.37 -0.99 -13.74
N ALA A 91 1.95 -0.80 -14.92
CA ALA A 91 1.64 -1.60 -16.10
C ALA A 91 2.37 -2.96 -16.13
N GLU A 92 2.97 -3.37 -15.03
CA GLU A 92 3.66 -4.65 -14.96
C GLU A 92 2.67 -5.81 -14.85
N PRO A 93 2.98 -6.97 -15.47
CA PRO A 93 2.13 -8.13 -15.28
C PRO A 93 2.14 -8.56 -13.83
N GLY A 94 0.97 -8.63 -13.25
CA GLY A 94 0.74 -9.12 -11.90
C GLY A 94 -0.12 -10.36 -11.94
N ARG A 95 -0.51 -10.83 -10.77
CA ARG A 95 -1.46 -11.94 -10.68
C ARG A 95 -2.81 -11.50 -11.22
N PRO A 96 -3.54 -12.34 -11.91
CA PRO A 96 -4.89 -12.01 -12.34
C PRO A 96 -5.76 -11.58 -11.15
N GLY A 97 -6.55 -10.53 -11.37
CA GLY A 97 -7.44 -10.02 -10.33
C GLY A 97 -6.80 -9.12 -9.29
N THR A 98 -5.53 -8.78 -9.45
CA THR A 98 -4.85 -7.87 -8.55
C THR A 98 -4.62 -6.50 -9.18
N PHE A 99 -4.58 -5.49 -8.32
CA PHE A 99 -4.17 -4.13 -8.69
C PHE A 99 -2.77 -3.91 -8.15
N ARG A 100 -1.87 -3.37 -8.98
CA ARG A 100 -0.54 -2.96 -8.53
C ARG A 100 -0.38 -1.48 -8.73
N LEU A 101 0.01 -0.79 -7.68
CA LEU A 101 0.08 0.66 -7.64
C LEU A 101 1.40 1.08 -7.00
N ARG A 102 1.87 2.25 -7.36
CA ARG A 102 3.10 2.82 -6.77
C ARG A 102 2.89 4.28 -6.43
N ASN A 103 3.41 4.70 -5.28
CA ASN A 103 3.48 6.12 -4.93
C ASN A 103 4.89 6.67 -5.25
N TRP A 104 5.06 7.98 -5.04
CA TRP A 104 6.32 8.64 -5.33
C TRP A 104 7.47 8.21 -4.41
N GLN A 105 7.18 7.66 -3.27
CA GLN A 105 8.18 7.16 -2.33
C GLN A 105 8.65 5.75 -2.64
N GLY A 106 8.11 5.13 -3.67
CA GLY A 106 8.49 3.78 -4.06
C GLY A 106 7.71 2.68 -3.34
N VAL A 107 6.71 3.03 -2.56
CA VAL A 107 5.82 2.03 -1.95
C VAL A 107 4.97 1.42 -3.05
N VAL A 108 4.94 0.10 -3.10
CA VAL A 108 4.13 -0.65 -4.04
C VAL A 108 3.00 -1.32 -3.27
N LEU A 109 1.78 -1.07 -3.70
CA LEU A 109 0.61 -1.76 -3.19
C LEU A 109 0.21 -2.85 -4.16
N GLU A 110 -0.04 -4.02 -3.64
CA GLU A 110 -0.65 -5.11 -4.38
C GLU A 110 -1.97 -5.44 -3.71
N LEU A 111 -3.05 -5.11 -4.36
CA LEU A 111 -4.40 -5.20 -3.80
C LEU A 111 -5.27 -6.15 -4.61
N ARG A 112 -6.18 -6.81 -3.94
CA ARG A 112 -7.17 -7.66 -4.57
C ARG A 112 -8.50 -7.52 -3.84
N GLY A 113 -9.58 -7.92 -4.50
CA GLY A 113 -10.86 -8.02 -3.83
C GLY A 113 -10.81 -9.06 -2.73
N ARG A 114 -11.43 -8.76 -1.61
CA ARG A 114 -11.40 -9.62 -0.42
C ARG A 114 -11.90 -11.03 -0.69
N GLN A 115 -12.83 -11.18 -1.64
CA GLN A 115 -13.40 -12.46 -1.99
C GLN A 115 -12.74 -13.10 -3.22
N GLY A 116 -11.61 -12.58 -3.65
CA GLY A 116 -10.89 -13.07 -4.81
C GLY A 116 -11.43 -12.58 -6.14
N VAL A 117 -12.47 -11.77 -6.14
CA VAL A 117 -13.04 -11.17 -7.35
C VAL A 117 -12.51 -9.75 -7.48
N LYS A 118 -12.05 -9.40 -8.67
CA LYS A 118 -11.58 -8.03 -8.93
C LYS A 118 -12.77 -7.08 -8.95
N PRO A 119 -12.84 -6.11 -8.03
CA PRO A 119 -13.94 -5.17 -8.01
C PRO A 119 -13.86 -4.20 -9.19
N SER A 120 -15.02 -3.68 -9.57
CA SER A 120 -15.13 -2.75 -10.69
C SER A 120 -14.83 -1.32 -10.23
N VAL A 121 -13.58 -1.06 -9.91
CA VAL A 121 -13.10 0.25 -9.48
C VAL A 121 -11.82 0.59 -10.23
N ASP A 122 -11.57 1.88 -10.40
CA ASP A 122 -10.32 2.38 -10.93
C ASP A 122 -9.51 2.96 -9.78
N LEU A 123 -8.37 2.34 -9.51
CA LEU A 123 -7.49 2.74 -8.42
C LEU A 123 -6.35 3.65 -8.87
N ASN A 124 -6.27 3.98 -10.15
CA ASN A 124 -5.28 4.94 -10.61
C ASN A 124 -5.62 6.32 -10.07
N GLY A 125 -4.71 6.89 -9.29
CA GLY A 125 -4.97 8.13 -8.56
C GLY A 125 -5.45 7.93 -7.13
N LEU A 126 -5.42 6.71 -6.63
CA LEU A 126 -5.75 6.41 -5.23
C LEU A 126 -4.91 7.27 -4.30
N GLN A 127 -5.55 7.94 -3.37
CA GLN A 127 -4.87 8.77 -2.36
C GLN A 127 -4.98 8.09 -1.00
N ILE A 128 -3.87 7.97 -0.31
CA ILE A 128 -3.83 7.39 1.03
C ILE A 128 -3.12 8.34 1.98
N SER A 129 -3.68 8.48 3.16
CA SER A 129 -3.05 9.22 4.26
C SER A 129 -3.34 8.51 5.58
N LEU A 130 -2.44 8.71 6.54
CA LEU A 130 -2.69 8.26 7.92
C LEU A 130 -3.78 9.14 8.55
N ARG A 131 -4.60 8.51 9.34
CA ARG A 131 -5.62 9.26 10.11
C ARG A 131 -5.03 9.84 11.36
#